data_6403b5216fa9d08ef1e61b254909915a
#
_entry.id   6403b5216fa9d08ef1e61b254909915a
#
_cell.length_a   1.000
_cell.length_b   1.000
_cell.length_c   1.000
_cell.angle_alpha   90.00
_cell.angle_beta   90.00
_cell.angle_gamma   90.00
#
_symmetry.space_group_name_H-M   'P 1'
#
loop_
_entity.id
_entity.type
_entity.pdbx_description
1 polymer ?
#
loop_
_entity_poly.entity_id
_entity_poly.type
_entity_poly.pdbx_seq_one_letter_code
_entity_poly.pdbx_strand_id
1 'polypeptide(L)'
;YEPTFLNTSHGFRPKRSCHTALQYVQKNFTGVKWFVEGDIKGCFDHVDHHVLVNILRRRIQDEHFIGLIWKFLKAGYMEDWVYHNTYSGTPQGSIISPLLANIYLNELDMFVAQYAETFRQGEKRRINPAYKKPLDQRRGKQEWLKRNESKITQEQKAAVMEQIKAIDQYLRETPYGDPMDDTYKRLVYVRYADDFLIGVIGSKDDARQVKADVGTFIQEQLHLELSQEKTLITHGNDFAHFLSFDITTST
;
A
#
# COMPACT_ATOMS: atom_id res chain seq x y z
N TYR A 1 -22.20 -4.90 5.69
CA TYR A 1 -20.90 -4.92 4.96
C TYR A 1 -19.74 -4.30 5.74
N GLU A 2 -19.94 -3.21 6.52
CA GLU A 2 -18.83 -2.54 7.21
C GLU A 2 -17.86 -3.50 7.96
N PRO A 3 -18.31 -4.50 8.71
CA PRO A 3 -17.40 -5.45 9.38
C PRO A 3 -16.59 -6.35 8.43
N THR A 4 -16.92 -6.37 7.14
CA THR A 4 -16.27 -7.25 6.16
C THR A 4 -15.20 -6.53 5.34
N PHE A 5 -15.14 -5.21 5.42
CA PHE A 5 -14.12 -4.43 4.75
C PHE A 5 -12.78 -4.56 5.45
N LEU A 6 -11.72 -4.69 4.65
CA LEU A 6 -10.36 -4.78 5.17
C LEU A 6 -9.91 -3.48 5.84
N ASN A 7 -8.93 -3.59 6.72
CA ASN A 7 -8.34 -2.44 7.39
C ASN A 7 -7.54 -1.52 6.46
N THR A 8 -7.26 -1.97 5.27
CA THR A 8 -6.58 -1.23 4.20
C THR A 8 -7.50 -0.26 3.45
N SER A 9 -8.82 -0.38 3.58
CA SER A 9 -9.80 0.49 2.95
C SER A 9 -10.25 1.61 3.91
N HIS A 10 -10.21 2.87 3.48
CA HIS A 10 -10.45 4.05 4.34
C HIS A 10 -11.55 4.99 3.86
N GLY A 11 -11.78 5.12 2.55
CA GLY A 11 -12.77 6.06 2.00
C GLY A 11 -14.21 5.72 2.37
N PHE A 12 -15.02 6.73 2.67
CA PHE A 12 -16.47 6.62 2.94
C PHE A 12 -16.84 5.60 4.03
N ARG A 13 -15.98 5.43 5.03
CA ARG A 13 -16.21 4.49 6.13
C ARG A 13 -16.31 5.20 7.47
N PRO A 14 -17.15 4.70 8.41
CA PRO A 14 -17.24 5.27 9.75
C PRO A 14 -15.89 5.30 10.46
N LYS A 15 -15.57 6.43 11.11
CA LYS A 15 -14.32 6.66 11.88
C LYS A 15 -13.04 6.56 11.04
N ARG A 16 -13.14 6.66 9.71
CA ARG A 16 -12.00 6.67 8.80
C ARG A 16 -11.99 7.96 7.96
N SER A 17 -10.81 8.40 7.57
CA SER A 17 -10.58 9.64 6.83
C SER A 17 -9.30 9.53 6.00
N CYS A 18 -8.99 10.53 5.19
CA CYS A 18 -7.70 10.63 4.50
C CYS A 18 -6.53 10.57 5.50
N HIS A 19 -6.67 11.21 6.66
CA HIS A 19 -5.64 11.17 7.71
C HIS A 19 -5.40 9.75 8.25
N THR A 20 -6.45 8.93 8.41
CA THR A 20 -6.26 7.53 8.85
C THR A 20 -5.60 6.68 7.77
N ALA A 21 -5.83 6.97 6.49
CA ALA A 21 -5.12 6.31 5.38
C ALA A 21 -3.64 6.70 5.38
N LEU A 22 -3.32 7.99 5.54
CA LEU A 22 -1.94 8.48 5.63
C LEU A 22 -1.20 7.93 6.84
N GLN A 23 -1.86 7.85 8.01
CA GLN A 23 -1.30 7.18 9.20
C GLN A 23 -1.03 5.71 8.95
N TYR A 24 -1.89 5.03 8.18
CA TYR A 24 -1.67 3.64 7.77
C TYR A 24 -0.43 3.53 6.88
N VAL A 25 -0.26 4.43 5.89
CA VAL A 25 0.95 4.50 5.06
C VAL A 25 2.19 4.70 5.94
N GLN A 26 2.19 5.70 6.80
CA GLN A 26 3.33 6.00 7.68
C GLN A 26 3.77 4.80 8.51
N LYS A 27 2.82 4.00 8.99
CA LYS A 27 3.10 2.83 9.86
C LYS A 27 3.54 1.59 9.08
N ASN A 28 2.99 1.37 7.89
CA ASN A 28 3.09 0.08 7.21
C ASN A 28 3.98 0.10 5.96
N PHE A 29 4.27 1.27 5.37
CA PHE A 29 5.04 1.39 4.15
C PHE A 29 6.56 1.56 4.39
N THR A 30 7.03 1.27 5.59
CA THR A 30 8.46 1.36 5.93
C THR A 30 9.28 0.42 5.06
N GLY A 31 10.32 0.97 4.42
CA GLY A 31 11.26 0.22 3.58
C GLY A 31 10.71 -0.21 2.22
N VAL A 32 9.59 0.34 1.79
CA VAL A 32 9.08 0.24 0.42
C VAL A 32 10.10 0.86 -0.54
N LYS A 33 10.32 0.22 -1.69
CA LYS A 33 11.22 0.70 -2.73
C LYS A 33 10.49 1.30 -3.92
N TRP A 34 9.32 0.78 -4.22
CA TRP A 34 8.51 1.22 -5.35
C TRP A 34 7.08 1.45 -4.88
N PHE A 35 6.53 2.57 -5.25
CA PHE A 35 5.12 2.85 -5.14
C PHE A 35 4.44 2.58 -6.48
N VAL A 36 3.28 1.92 -6.45
CA VAL A 36 2.34 1.89 -7.57
C VAL A 36 1.15 2.76 -7.15
N GLU A 37 1.07 3.93 -7.74
CA GLU A 37 -0.03 4.86 -7.59
C GLU A 37 -1.15 4.41 -8.50
N GLY A 38 -2.35 4.21 -8.00
CA GLY A 38 -3.46 3.71 -8.79
C GLY A 38 -4.70 4.59 -8.65
N ASP A 39 -5.27 4.96 -9.79
CA ASP A 39 -6.51 5.72 -9.92
C ASP A 39 -7.43 4.98 -10.88
N ILE A 40 -8.67 4.70 -10.45
CA ILE A 40 -9.66 4.01 -11.27
C ILE A 40 -10.48 5.05 -12.02
N LYS A 41 -10.40 5.02 -13.36
CA LYS A 41 -11.05 6.00 -14.22
C LYS A 41 -12.57 5.97 -14.07
N GLY A 42 -13.15 7.09 -13.58
CA GLY A 42 -14.60 7.25 -13.48
C GLY A 42 -15.28 6.10 -12.72
N CYS A 43 -14.68 5.66 -11.60
CA CYS A 43 -15.11 4.47 -10.87
C CYS A 43 -16.61 4.44 -10.60
N PHE A 44 -17.17 5.56 -10.10
CA PHE A 44 -18.61 5.66 -9.79
C PHE A 44 -19.51 5.55 -11.03
N ASP A 45 -19.04 6.01 -12.18
CA ASP A 45 -19.82 6.06 -13.42
C ASP A 45 -19.76 4.75 -14.21
N HIS A 46 -18.76 3.89 -13.91
CA HIS A 46 -18.51 2.67 -14.65
C HIS A 46 -18.73 1.37 -13.86
N VAL A 47 -19.27 1.46 -12.62
CA VAL A 47 -19.64 0.25 -11.86
C VAL A 47 -20.59 -0.61 -12.67
N ASP A 48 -20.22 -1.85 -12.98
CA ASP A 48 -21.09 -2.81 -13.64
C ASP A 48 -22.18 -3.29 -12.66
N HIS A 49 -23.44 -2.99 -13.00
CA HIS A 49 -24.61 -3.32 -12.15
C HIS A 49 -24.78 -4.83 -11.95
N HIS A 50 -24.47 -5.65 -12.96
CA HIS A 50 -24.58 -7.12 -12.84
C HIS A 50 -23.51 -7.68 -11.91
N VAL A 51 -22.27 -7.22 -12.06
CA VAL A 51 -21.18 -7.61 -11.16
C VAL A 51 -21.49 -7.18 -9.73
N LEU A 52 -21.93 -5.93 -9.52
CA LEU A 52 -22.31 -5.42 -8.19
C LEU A 52 -23.41 -6.26 -7.56
N VAL A 53 -24.49 -6.53 -8.29
CA VAL A 53 -25.60 -7.32 -7.78
C VAL A 53 -25.18 -8.75 -7.48
N ASN A 54 -24.32 -9.35 -8.29
CA ASN A 54 -23.77 -10.69 -8.00
C ASN A 54 -22.93 -10.69 -6.71
N ILE A 55 -22.14 -9.65 -6.46
CA ILE A 55 -21.41 -9.48 -5.19
C ILE A 55 -22.39 -9.37 -4.01
N LEU A 56 -23.43 -8.57 -4.16
CA LEU A 56 -24.48 -8.42 -3.13
C LEU A 56 -25.19 -9.75 -2.82
N ARG A 57 -25.56 -10.53 -3.85
CA ARG A 57 -26.22 -11.84 -3.70
C ARG A 57 -25.42 -12.89 -2.95
N ARG A 58 -24.11 -12.76 -2.89
CA ARG A 58 -23.27 -13.66 -2.08
C ARG A 58 -23.61 -13.59 -0.57
N ARG A 59 -24.24 -12.49 -0.12
CA ARG A 59 -24.57 -12.24 1.30
C ARG A 59 -26.05 -11.95 1.54
N ILE A 60 -26.76 -11.44 0.56
CA ILE A 60 -28.15 -11.03 0.65
C ILE A 60 -28.98 -11.95 -0.24
N GLN A 61 -29.77 -12.79 0.39
CA GLN A 61 -30.64 -13.77 -0.31
C GLN A 61 -32.05 -13.24 -0.56
N ASP A 62 -32.38 -12.04 -0.03
CA ASP A 62 -33.67 -11.38 -0.22
C ASP A 62 -33.77 -10.76 -1.62
N GLU A 63 -34.46 -11.45 -2.53
CA GLU A 63 -34.67 -10.96 -3.90
C GLU A 63 -35.55 -9.70 -3.99
N HIS A 64 -36.40 -9.42 -2.99
CA HIS A 64 -37.16 -8.15 -2.96
C HIS A 64 -36.21 -6.98 -2.69
N PHE A 65 -35.27 -7.15 -1.76
CA PHE A 65 -34.24 -6.16 -1.50
C PHE A 65 -33.30 -6.01 -2.71
N ILE A 66 -32.88 -7.08 -3.34
CA ILE A 66 -32.08 -7.03 -4.58
C ILE A 66 -32.83 -6.32 -5.71
N GLY A 67 -34.14 -6.58 -5.84
CA GLY A 67 -35.01 -5.87 -6.76
C GLY A 67 -35.09 -4.37 -6.50
N LEU A 68 -35.08 -3.95 -5.24
CA LEU A 68 -35.02 -2.53 -4.85
C LEU A 68 -33.69 -1.90 -5.26
N ILE A 69 -32.56 -2.59 -5.04
CA ILE A 69 -31.24 -2.12 -5.49
C ILE A 69 -31.22 -1.94 -7.01
N TRP A 70 -31.77 -2.91 -7.76
CA TRP A 70 -31.89 -2.77 -9.22
C TRP A 70 -32.69 -1.54 -9.66
N LYS A 71 -33.83 -1.28 -9.02
CA LYS A 71 -34.64 -0.08 -9.30
C LYS A 71 -33.82 1.19 -9.01
N PHE A 72 -33.07 1.19 -7.91
CA PHE A 72 -32.21 2.30 -7.54
C PHE A 72 -31.09 2.55 -8.56
N LEU A 73 -30.38 1.51 -8.99
CA LEU A 73 -29.30 1.62 -9.98
C LEU A 73 -29.80 2.09 -11.35
N LYS A 74 -31.03 1.74 -11.72
CA LYS A 74 -31.67 2.11 -12.99
C LYS A 74 -32.48 3.41 -12.91
N ALA A 75 -32.61 4.02 -11.73
CA ALA A 75 -33.48 5.19 -11.54
C ALA A 75 -33.03 6.44 -12.32
N GLY A 76 -31.77 6.48 -12.80
CA GLY A 76 -31.21 7.66 -13.45
C GLY A 76 -30.92 8.79 -12.46
N TYR A 77 -30.57 9.95 -12.98
CA TYR A 77 -30.35 11.16 -12.21
C TYR A 77 -30.87 12.40 -12.98
N MET A 78 -31.13 13.46 -12.22
CA MET A 78 -31.52 14.73 -12.77
C MET A 78 -30.36 15.71 -12.70
N GLU A 79 -29.98 16.28 -13.83
CA GLU A 79 -28.95 17.32 -13.93
C GLU A 79 -29.53 18.47 -14.78
N ASP A 80 -29.45 19.68 -14.30
CA ASP A 80 -30.00 20.88 -14.95
C ASP A 80 -31.49 20.72 -15.42
N TRP A 81 -32.30 20.04 -14.60
CA TRP A 81 -33.68 19.67 -14.89
C TRP A 81 -33.86 18.71 -16.07
N VAL A 82 -32.77 18.08 -16.56
CA VAL A 82 -32.81 17.04 -17.58
C VAL A 82 -32.61 15.68 -16.94
N TYR A 83 -33.46 14.72 -17.30
CA TYR A 83 -33.35 13.36 -16.82
C TYR A 83 -32.31 12.56 -17.65
N HIS A 84 -31.39 11.91 -16.98
CA HIS A 84 -30.38 11.03 -17.56
C HIS A 84 -30.58 9.59 -17.08
N ASN A 85 -30.60 8.64 -18.02
CA ASN A 85 -30.64 7.22 -17.69
C ASN A 85 -29.26 6.74 -17.24
N THR A 86 -29.20 5.93 -16.19
CA THR A 86 -27.99 5.21 -15.78
C THR A 86 -27.99 3.79 -16.37
N TYR A 87 -27.07 3.54 -17.29
CA TYR A 87 -26.83 2.20 -17.86
C TYR A 87 -25.71 1.45 -17.11
N SER A 88 -24.80 2.20 -16.52
CA SER A 88 -23.72 1.75 -15.64
C SER A 88 -23.51 2.77 -14.54
N GLY A 89 -22.76 2.40 -13.51
CA GLY A 89 -22.41 3.32 -12.44
C GLY A 89 -23.46 3.41 -11.32
N THR A 90 -23.11 4.20 -10.34
CA THR A 90 -23.98 4.55 -9.20
C THR A 90 -24.29 6.03 -9.28
N PRO A 91 -25.56 6.45 -9.13
CA PRO A 91 -25.92 7.87 -9.27
C PRO A 91 -25.05 8.76 -8.39
N GLN A 92 -24.35 9.72 -9.00
CA GLN A 92 -23.52 10.68 -8.26
C GLN A 92 -24.41 11.52 -7.31
N GLY A 93 -23.92 11.74 -6.09
CA GLY A 93 -24.69 12.45 -5.05
C GLY A 93 -25.68 11.59 -4.27
N SER A 94 -25.85 10.32 -4.61
CA SER A 94 -26.70 9.41 -3.84
C SER A 94 -26.01 8.97 -2.55
N ILE A 95 -26.76 8.90 -1.45
CA ILE A 95 -26.27 8.52 -0.12
C ILE A 95 -25.73 7.08 -0.09
N ILE A 96 -26.27 6.18 -0.92
CA ILE A 96 -25.86 4.76 -0.95
C ILE A 96 -24.69 4.49 -1.89
N SER A 97 -24.43 5.35 -2.87
CA SER A 97 -23.38 5.13 -3.89
C SER A 97 -21.99 4.90 -3.30
N PRO A 98 -21.52 5.65 -2.28
CA PRO A 98 -20.22 5.38 -1.67
C PRO A 98 -20.14 4.01 -1.00
N LEU A 99 -21.24 3.52 -0.41
CA LEU A 99 -21.27 2.19 0.17
C LEU A 99 -21.25 1.11 -0.91
N LEU A 100 -22.00 1.26 -1.99
CA LEU A 100 -22.01 0.32 -3.12
C LEU A 100 -20.65 0.27 -3.81
N ALA A 101 -20.00 1.42 -4.01
CA ALA A 101 -18.63 1.48 -4.54
C ALA A 101 -17.63 0.76 -3.62
N ASN A 102 -17.73 0.94 -2.30
CA ASN A 102 -16.88 0.22 -1.36
C ASN A 102 -17.14 -1.30 -1.37
N ILE A 103 -18.39 -1.74 -1.52
CA ILE A 103 -18.73 -3.17 -1.67
C ILE A 103 -18.10 -3.73 -2.95
N TYR A 104 -18.18 -2.98 -4.03
CA TYR A 104 -17.61 -3.36 -5.32
C TYR A 104 -16.08 -3.46 -5.28
N LEU A 105 -15.44 -2.42 -4.78
CA LEU A 105 -13.98 -2.34 -4.69
C LEU A 105 -13.38 -3.20 -3.57
N ASN A 106 -14.20 -3.75 -2.67
CA ASN A 106 -13.72 -4.74 -1.70
C ASN A 106 -13.21 -6.02 -2.38
N GLU A 107 -13.68 -6.33 -3.59
CA GLU A 107 -13.15 -7.46 -4.38
C GLU A 107 -11.67 -7.18 -4.74
N LEU A 108 -11.34 -5.93 -5.11
CA LEU A 108 -9.95 -5.51 -5.32
C LEU A 108 -9.13 -5.62 -4.03
N ASP A 109 -9.68 -5.14 -2.90
CA ASP A 109 -9.00 -5.21 -1.60
C ASP A 109 -8.66 -6.67 -1.23
N MET A 110 -9.60 -7.60 -1.45
CA MET A 110 -9.41 -9.02 -1.19
C MET A 110 -8.39 -9.66 -2.15
N PHE A 111 -8.46 -9.30 -3.44
CA PHE A 111 -7.48 -9.76 -4.44
C PHE A 111 -6.06 -9.33 -4.06
N VAL A 112 -5.85 -8.05 -3.77
CA VAL A 112 -4.53 -7.53 -3.41
C VAL A 112 -4.02 -8.14 -2.10
N ALA A 113 -4.90 -8.36 -1.12
CA ALA A 113 -4.53 -9.03 0.13
C ALA A 113 -4.03 -10.48 -0.13
N GLN A 114 -4.75 -11.23 -0.96
CA GLN A 114 -4.33 -12.59 -1.33
C GLN A 114 -3.04 -12.56 -2.17
N TYR A 115 -2.93 -11.63 -3.11
CA TYR A 115 -1.74 -11.43 -3.92
C TYR A 115 -0.51 -11.11 -3.05
N ALA A 116 -0.67 -10.28 -2.02
CA ALA A 116 0.40 -9.94 -1.09
C ALA A 116 0.97 -11.18 -0.37
N GLU A 117 0.12 -12.15 -0.01
CA GLU A 117 0.57 -13.40 0.63
C GLU A 117 1.37 -14.27 -0.35
N THR A 118 0.93 -14.38 -1.62
CA THR A 118 1.67 -15.14 -2.64
C THR A 118 2.96 -14.44 -3.07
N PHE A 119 2.97 -13.12 -3.06
CA PHE A 119 4.14 -12.30 -3.40
C PHE A 119 5.21 -12.34 -2.31
N ARG A 120 4.85 -12.69 -1.09
CA ARG A 120 5.72 -12.69 0.09
C ARG A 120 6.86 -13.70 -0.06
N GLN A 121 8.13 -13.24 0.04
CA GLN A 121 9.32 -14.06 0.03
C GLN A 121 10.26 -13.71 1.18
N GLY A 122 10.96 -14.72 1.72
CA GLY A 122 11.92 -14.59 2.80
C GLY A 122 11.29 -14.19 4.15
N GLU A 123 11.88 -14.58 5.25
CA GLU A 123 11.41 -14.20 6.58
C GLU A 123 11.98 -12.84 7.01
N LYS A 124 13.27 -12.63 6.77
CA LYS A 124 14.02 -11.42 7.15
C LYS A 124 14.93 -11.01 6.01
N ARG A 125 15.14 -9.71 5.85
CA ARG A 125 16.19 -9.20 4.95
C ARG A 125 17.56 -9.70 5.45
N ARG A 126 18.44 -10.06 4.52
CA ARG A 126 19.84 -10.33 4.87
C ARG A 126 20.48 -9.05 5.42
N ILE A 127 21.48 -9.23 6.28
CA ILE A 127 22.18 -8.09 6.86
C ILE A 127 22.96 -7.38 5.74
N ASN A 128 22.82 -6.07 5.66
CA ASN A 128 23.55 -5.24 4.72
C ASN A 128 25.08 -5.41 4.93
N PRO A 129 25.83 -5.80 3.90
CA PRO A 129 27.28 -5.94 4.02
C PRO A 129 27.98 -4.65 4.49
N ALA A 130 27.46 -3.48 4.09
CA ALA A 130 27.96 -2.19 4.53
C ALA A 130 27.73 -1.93 6.03
N TYR A 131 26.70 -2.55 6.61
CA TYR A 131 26.42 -2.50 8.05
C TYR A 131 27.21 -3.57 8.81
N LYS A 132 27.31 -4.78 8.27
CA LYS A 132 27.92 -5.92 8.95
C LYS A 132 29.41 -5.71 9.26
N LYS A 133 30.19 -5.25 8.28
CA LYS A 133 31.64 -5.03 8.46
C LYS A 133 31.96 -4.05 9.60
N PRO A 134 31.40 -2.82 9.63
CA PRO A 134 31.59 -1.89 10.74
C PRO A 134 31.12 -2.45 12.09
N LEU A 135 29.99 -3.18 12.11
CA LEU A 135 29.48 -3.81 13.31
C LEU A 135 30.49 -4.81 13.90
N ASP A 136 31.08 -5.66 13.06
CA ASP A 136 32.08 -6.63 13.48
C ASP A 136 33.37 -5.93 13.96
N GLN A 137 33.79 -4.85 13.29
CA GLN A 137 34.93 -4.02 13.74
C GLN A 137 34.63 -3.38 15.12
N ARG A 138 33.42 -2.85 15.32
CA ARG A 138 32.99 -2.31 16.61
C ARG A 138 33.08 -3.35 17.71
N ARG A 139 32.53 -4.55 17.48
CA ARG A 139 32.58 -5.67 18.42
C ARG A 139 34.02 -6.04 18.75
N GLY A 140 34.89 -6.19 17.76
CA GLY A 140 36.32 -6.50 17.95
C GLY A 140 37.01 -5.44 18.80
N LYS A 141 36.76 -4.14 18.57
CA LYS A 141 37.31 -3.04 19.40
C LYS A 141 36.82 -3.08 20.83
N GLN A 142 35.53 -3.33 21.05
CA GLN A 142 34.96 -3.49 22.40
C GLN A 142 35.56 -4.68 23.13
N GLU A 143 35.70 -5.82 22.48
CA GLU A 143 36.36 -7.01 23.08
C GLU A 143 37.83 -6.74 23.38
N TRP A 144 38.55 -6.05 22.50
CA TRP A 144 39.92 -5.68 22.72
C TRP A 144 40.06 -4.78 23.94
N LEU A 145 39.20 -3.77 24.11
CA LEU A 145 39.19 -2.92 25.28
C LEU A 145 38.97 -3.72 26.57
N LYS A 146 38.05 -4.67 26.57
CA LYS A 146 37.78 -5.53 27.75
C LYS A 146 38.97 -6.41 28.10
N ARG A 147 39.64 -7.03 27.09
CA ARG A 147 40.76 -7.92 27.30
C ARG A 147 42.04 -7.19 27.75
N ASN A 148 42.20 -5.92 27.41
CA ASN A 148 43.42 -5.15 27.69
C ASN A 148 43.18 -4.04 28.74
N GLU A 149 42.06 -4.03 29.45
CA GLU A 149 41.68 -2.94 30.37
C GLU A 149 42.78 -2.60 31.40
N SER A 150 43.52 -3.62 31.89
CA SER A 150 44.60 -3.43 32.87
C SER A 150 45.97 -3.08 32.24
N LYS A 151 46.09 -3.09 30.90
CA LYS A 151 47.36 -2.94 30.19
C LYS A 151 47.47 -1.71 29.32
N ILE A 152 46.35 -0.98 29.12
CA ILE A 152 46.26 0.16 28.20
C ILE A 152 46.34 1.47 28.97
N THR A 153 46.92 2.49 28.31
CA THR A 153 46.92 3.87 28.84
C THR A 153 45.58 4.53 28.63
N GLN A 154 45.29 5.61 29.39
CA GLN A 154 44.07 6.40 29.24
C GLN A 154 43.95 7.00 27.82
N GLU A 155 45.08 7.40 27.22
CA GLU A 155 45.11 7.96 25.86
C GLU A 155 44.73 6.90 24.83
N GLN A 156 45.26 5.66 24.93
CA GLN A 156 44.94 4.54 24.06
C GLN A 156 43.44 4.15 24.19
N LYS A 157 42.92 4.14 25.43
CA LYS A 157 41.50 3.88 25.67
C LYS A 157 40.60 4.95 25.01
N ALA A 158 40.99 6.25 25.14
CA ALA A 158 40.28 7.35 24.55
C ALA A 158 40.26 7.26 23.00
N ALA A 159 41.40 6.97 22.38
CA ALA A 159 41.53 6.82 20.95
C ALA A 159 40.62 5.68 20.37
N VAL A 160 40.56 4.53 21.05
CA VAL A 160 39.70 3.42 20.63
C VAL A 160 38.24 3.76 20.84
N MET A 161 37.88 4.47 21.92
CA MET A 161 36.52 4.91 22.16
C MET A 161 36.02 5.92 21.12
N GLU A 162 36.91 6.80 20.63
CA GLU A 162 36.58 7.73 19.54
C GLU A 162 36.33 6.98 18.23
N GLN A 163 37.11 5.96 17.90
CA GLN A 163 36.89 5.10 16.74
C GLN A 163 35.53 4.35 16.87
N ILE A 164 35.16 3.88 18.05
CA ILE A 164 33.87 3.23 18.29
C ILE A 164 32.75 4.23 18.05
N LYS A 165 32.87 5.47 18.53
CA LYS A 165 31.85 6.53 18.30
C LYS A 165 31.67 6.82 16.82
N ALA A 166 32.76 6.91 16.04
CA ALA A 166 32.67 7.13 14.60
C ALA A 166 31.96 5.95 13.89
N ILE A 167 32.25 4.71 14.31
CA ILE A 167 31.53 3.54 13.78
C ILE A 167 30.05 3.58 14.18
N ASP A 168 29.72 3.96 15.42
CA ASP A 168 28.33 4.06 15.88
C ASP A 168 27.55 5.09 15.09
N GLN A 169 28.18 6.23 14.74
CA GLN A 169 27.56 7.23 13.87
C GLN A 169 27.28 6.66 12.47
N TYR A 170 28.25 6.03 11.85
CA TYR A 170 28.09 5.39 10.54
C TYR A 170 26.96 4.34 10.55
N LEU A 171 26.87 3.51 11.60
CA LEU A 171 25.82 2.49 11.75
C LEU A 171 24.42 3.09 11.92
N ARG A 172 24.29 4.30 12.47
CA ARG A 172 22.98 4.99 12.58
C ARG A 172 22.47 5.46 11.21
N GLU A 173 23.39 5.80 10.32
CA GLU A 173 23.10 6.31 8.98
C GLU A 173 22.96 5.19 7.94
N THR A 174 23.41 3.96 8.28
CA THR A 174 23.41 2.83 7.37
C THR A 174 22.24 1.87 7.71
N PRO A 175 21.39 1.50 6.74
CA PRO A 175 20.30 0.53 6.97
C PRO A 175 20.85 -0.84 7.40
N TYR A 176 20.27 -1.43 8.45
CA TYR A 176 20.64 -2.77 8.93
C TYR A 176 20.34 -3.87 7.90
N GLY A 177 19.16 -3.83 7.29
CA GLY A 177 18.76 -4.76 6.24
C GLY A 177 19.31 -4.32 4.89
N ASP A 178 19.76 -5.28 4.08
CA ASP A 178 20.25 -5.01 2.74
C ASP A 178 19.12 -4.46 1.85
N PRO A 179 19.20 -3.20 1.38
CA PRO A 179 18.18 -2.64 0.50
C PRO A 179 18.10 -3.36 -0.85
N MET A 180 19.16 -4.06 -1.27
CA MET A 180 19.26 -4.78 -2.53
C MET A 180 19.03 -6.28 -2.38
N ASP A 181 18.45 -6.71 -1.25
CA ASP A 181 18.11 -8.12 -1.03
C ASP A 181 16.97 -8.54 -1.96
N ASP A 182 17.28 -9.33 -2.95
CA ASP A 182 16.38 -9.91 -3.95
C ASP A 182 15.55 -11.10 -3.41
N THR A 183 15.97 -11.67 -2.27
CA THR A 183 15.30 -12.80 -1.62
C THR A 183 14.18 -12.37 -0.65
N TYR A 184 14.06 -11.06 -0.40
CA TYR A 184 13.05 -10.51 0.50
C TYR A 184 12.05 -9.65 -0.25
N LYS A 185 10.81 -10.13 -0.38
CA LYS A 185 9.73 -9.41 -1.07
C LYS A 185 8.53 -9.23 -0.17
N ARG A 186 7.94 -8.04 -0.20
CA ARG A 186 6.70 -7.68 0.49
C ARG A 186 5.86 -6.75 -0.37
N LEU A 187 4.56 -6.85 -0.19
CA LEU A 187 3.59 -5.94 -0.77
C LEU A 187 2.72 -5.40 0.36
N VAL A 188 2.50 -4.11 0.37
CA VAL A 188 1.58 -3.40 1.27
C VAL A 188 0.61 -2.57 0.45
N TYR A 189 -0.61 -2.40 0.94
CA TYR A 189 -1.69 -1.79 0.18
C TYR A 189 -2.55 -0.92 1.06
N VAL A 190 -3.02 0.19 0.51
CA VAL A 190 -4.03 1.06 1.11
C VAL A 190 -4.92 1.64 0.01
N ARG A 191 -6.22 1.79 0.30
CA ARG A 191 -7.19 2.39 -0.60
C ARG A 191 -8.04 3.45 0.11
N TYR A 192 -8.32 4.52 -0.60
CA TYR A 192 -9.27 5.54 -0.20
C TYR A 192 -10.22 5.82 -1.37
N ALA A 193 -11.47 5.33 -1.30
CA ALA A 193 -12.41 5.33 -2.41
C ALA A 193 -11.82 4.60 -3.65
N ASP A 194 -11.64 5.30 -4.75
CA ASP A 194 -11.06 4.87 -6.02
C ASP A 194 -9.52 5.04 -6.08
N ASP A 195 -8.95 5.91 -5.24
CA ASP A 195 -7.51 6.06 -5.13
C ASP A 195 -6.89 4.93 -4.30
N PHE A 196 -5.81 4.33 -4.78
CA PHE A 196 -5.06 3.35 -4.01
C PHE A 196 -3.54 3.49 -4.18
N LEU A 197 -2.82 3.05 -3.16
CA LEU A 197 -1.36 3.02 -3.16
C LEU A 197 -0.88 1.62 -2.80
N ILE A 198 0.00 1.06 -3.64
CA ILE A 198 0.68 -0.21 -3.37
C ILE A 198 2.16 0.08 -3.16
N GLY A 199 2.69 -0.37 -2.03
CA GLY A 199 4.11 -0.33 -1.75
C GLY A 199 4.75 -1.69 -2.02
N VAL A 200 5.80 -1.71 -2.84
CA VAL A 200 6.50 -2.93 -3.22
C VAL A 200 7.92 -2.90 -2.66
N ILE A 201 8.25 -3.91 -1.87
CA ILE A 201 9.61 -4.27 -1.48
C ILE A 201 10.05 -5.37 -2.43
N GLY A 202 10.83 -5.01 -3.43
CA GLY A 202 11.26 -5.88 -4.52
C GLY A 202 11.98 -5.11 -5.62
N SER A 203 12.10 -5.68 -6.79
CA SER A 203 12.66 -5.04 -7.98
C SER A 203 11.64 -4.10 -8.66
N LYS A 204 12.10 -3.28 -9.60
CA LYS A 204 11.20 -2.48 -10.45
C LYS A 204 10.30 -3.35 -11.33
N ASP A 205 10.81 -4.51 -11.74
CA ASP A 205 10.05 -5.45 -12.56
C ASP A 205 8.94 -6.12 -11.73
N ASP A 206 9.19 -6.39 -10.44
CA ASP A 206 8.14 -6.82 -9.52
C ASP A 206 7.02 -5.78 -9.43
N ALA A 207 7.37 -4.49 -9.32
CA ALA A 207 6.36 -3.41 -9.29
C ALA A 207 5.58 -3.30 -10.61
N ARG A 208 6.24 -3.52 -11.76
CA ARG A 208 5.58 -3.57 -13.08
C ARG A 208 4.61 -4.74 -13.17
N GLN A 209 5.02 -5.91 -12.68
CA GLN A 209 4.17 -7.10 -12.67
C GLN A 209 2.95 -6.88 -11.77
N VAL A 210 3.14 -6.36 -10.56
CA VAL A 210 2.04 -6.02 -9.64
C VAL A 210 1.04 -5.05 -10.31
N LYS A 211 1.54 -3.98 -10.96
CA LYS A 211 0.68 -3.04 -11.70
C LYS A 211 -0.12 -3.74 -12.80
N ALA A 212 0.53 -4.62 -13.58
CA ALA A 212 -0.12 -5.34 -14.68
C ALA A 212 -1.21 -6.29 -14.15
N ASP A 213 -0.90 -7.09 -13.13
CA ASP A 213 -1.83 -8.08 -12.56
C ASP A 213 -3.04 -7.41 -11.90
N VAL A 214 -2.81 -6.32 -11.16
CA VAL A 214 -3.90 -5.50 -10.58
C VAL A 214 -4.75 -4.88 -11.69
N GLY A 215 -4.13 -4.35 -12.75
CA GLY A 215 -4.84 -3.79 -13.90
C GLY A 215 -5.71 -4.84 -14.60
N THR A 216 -5.18 -6.04 -14.83
CA THR A 216 -5.91 -7.17 -15.40
C THR A 216 -7.10 -7.56 -14.54
N PHE A 217 -6.91 -7.68 -13.22
CA PHE A 217 -8.00 -7.98 -12.30
C PHE A 217 -9.12 -6.92 -12.35
N ILE A 218 -8.76 -5.64 -12.31
CA ILE A 218 -9.72 -4.53 -12.38
C ILE A 218 -10.51 -4.59 -13.70
N GLN A 219 -9.85 -4.87 -14.82
CA GLN A 219 -10.48 -4.93 -16.13
C GLN A 219 -11.36 -6.18 -16.28
N GLU A 220 -10.86 -7.35 -15.95
CA GLU A 220 -11.56 -8.63 -16.21
C GLU A 220 -12.64 -8.97 -15.19
N GLN A 221 -12.42 -8.62 -13.91
CA GLN A 221 -13.33 -9.00 -12.84
C GLN A 221 -14.26 -7.86 -12.40
N LEU A 222 -13.82 -6.63 -12.54
CA LEU A 222 -14.59 -5.45 -12.14
C LEU A 222 -15.06 -4.63 -13.34
N HIS A 223 -14.70 -4.99 -14.56
CA HIS A 223 -15.05 -4.24 -15.77
C HIS A 223 -14.74 -2.72 -15.66
N LEU A 224 -13.71 -2.39 -14.88
CA LEU A 224 -13.22 -1.03 -14.68
C LEU A 224 -11.86 -0.83 -15.37
N GLU A 225 -11.44 0.40 -15.51
CA GLU A 225 -10.21 0.77 -16.20
C GLU A 225 -9.30 1.60 -15.27
N LEU A 226 -8.00 1.27 -15.24
CA LEU A 226 -7.01 2.12 -14.60
C LEU A 226 -6.73 3.36 -15.46
N SER A 227 -6.64 4.51 -14.84
CA SER A 227 -6.16 5.73 -15.49
C SER A 227 -4.68 5.57 -15.82
N GLN A 228 -4.36 5.42 -17.12
CA GLN A 228 -2.97 5.23 -17.57
C GLN A 228 -2.07 6.42 -17.23
N GLU A 229 -2.63 7.62 -17.24
CA GLU A 229 -1.91 8.86 -16.96
C GLU A 229 -1.57 9.02 -15.48
N LYS A 230 -2.47 8.56 -14.59
CA LYS A 230 -2.32 8.70 -13.14
C LYS A 230 -1.76 7.44 -12.46
N THR A 231 -1.77 6.29 -13.14
CA THR A 231 -1.23 5.07 -12.58
C THR A 231 0.27 4.98 -12.85
N LEU A 232 1.07 5.45 -11.89
CA LEU A 232 2.51 5.58 -12.02
C LEU A 232 3.25 4.53 -11.19
N ILE A 233 4.53 4.30 -11.52
CA ILE A 233 5.48 3.53 -10.71
C ILE A 233 6.59 4.48 -10.30
N THR A 234 6.58 4.88 -9.03
CA THR A 234 7.48 5.88 -8.45
C THR A 234 8.48 5.20 -7.52
N HIS A 235 9.74 5.60 -7.59
CA HIS A 235 10.76 5.08 -6.68
C HIS A 235 10.55 5.65 -5.27
N GLY A 236 10.85 4.87 -4.22
CA GLY A 236 10.62 5.27 -2.83
C GLY A 236 11.32 6.56 -2.39
N ASN A 237 12.40 6.96 -3.07
CA ASN A 237 13.10 8.23 -2.82
C ASN A 237 12.47 9.43 -3.55
N ASP A 238 11.60 9.16 -4.52
CA ASP A 238 10.85 10.18 -5.26
C ASP A 238 9.48 10.39 -4.59
N PHE A 239 8.78 11.43 -5.00
CA PHE A 239 7.46 11.75 -4.46
C PHE A 239 6.36 10.98 -5.19
N ALA A 240 5.74 10.03 -4.49
CA ALA A 240 4.50 9.40 -4.94
C ALA A 240 3.30 10.22 -4.44
N HIS A 241 2.30 10.43 -5.29
CA HIS A 241 1.11 11.21 -4.93
C HIS A 241 0.00 10.31 -4.41
N PHE A 242 -0.50 10.61 -3.21
CA PHE A 242 -1.66 9.92 -2.65
C PHE A 242 -2.49 10.89 -1.80
N LEU A 243 -3.77 11.06 -2.13
CA LEU A 243 -4.71 11.94 -1.42
C LEU A 243 -4.21 13.39 -1.29
N SER A 244 -3.64 13.94 -2.36
CA SER A 244 -3.02 15.27 -2.41
C SER A 244 -1.81 15.46 -1.49
N PHE A 245 -1.17 14.39 -1.06
CA PHE A 245 0.08 14.40 -0.30
C PHE A 245 1.19 13.72 -1.09
N ASP A 246 2.39 14.26 -0.92
CA ASP A 246 3.61 13.67 -1.45
C ASP A 246 4.19 12.68 -0.43
N ILE A 247 4.35 11.43 -0.85
CA ILE A 247 4.81 10.34 -0.02
C ILE A 247 6.18 9.88 -0.50
N THR A 248 7.11 9.76 0.43
CA THR A 248 8.45 9.21 0.18
C THR A 248 8.85 8.30 1.33
N THR A 249 9.77 7.39 1.09
CA THR A 249 10.39 6.59 2.14
C THR A 249 11.76 7.16 2.46
N SER A 250 11.95 7.63 3.70
CA SER A 250 13.31 7.89 4.19
C SER A 250 14.05 6.56 4.34
N THR A 251 15.20 6.47 3.72
CA THR A 251 16.18 5.40 3.98
C THR A 251 16.79 5.56 5.36
#